data_502b1161112d460ba27677895e167aea
#
_entry.id   502b1161112d460ba27677895e167aea
#
_cell.length_a   1.000
_cell.length_b   1.000
_cell.length_c   1.000
_cell.angle_alpha   90.00
_cell.angle_beta   90.00
_cell.angle_gamma   90.00
#
_symmetry.space_group_name_H-M   'P 1'
#
loop_
_entity.id
_entity.type
_entity.pdbx_description
1 polymer ?
#
loop_
_entity_poly.entity_id
_entity_poly.type
_entity_poly.pdbx_seq_one_letter_code
_entity_poly.pdbx_strand_id
1 'polypeptide(L)'
;MREDLTQRRFIEETYRIISTEGREALSIRRLARDMRCNSANIYRYFKDLDELVTYASLRYLTAYLGDVAVCYAKSETTYQTHVAVWDCFSRHAFANGPIFDNLFFGRHSRMLNDIIKNYYAMFPEDLSGLSPSIANIFSEGSFNNRDYLMISRCVDEGWFTEEDAKFLNSFSIHLFLGYLKELLQKEPSEKLSKSCHDDFMATLVK
;
A
#
# COMPACT_ATOMS: atom_id res chain seq x y z
N MET A 1 2.64 21.76 28.70
CA MET A 1 3.73 21.08 27.99
C MET A 1 3.39 21.15 26.52
N ARG A 2 4.17 21.85 25.67
CA ARG A 2 3.95 21.80 24.19
C ARG A 2 4.30 20.39 23.74
N GLU A 3 3.31 19.67 23.25
CA GLU A 3 3.55 18.38 22.60
C GLU A 3 4.49 18.59 21.40
N ASP A 4 5.48 17.71 21.27
CA ASP A 4 6.48 17.80 20.22
C ASP A 4 5.81 17.50 18.87
N LEU A 5 5.70 18.51 18.00
CA LEU A 5 5.04 18.41 16.69
C LEU A 5 6.04 17.84 15.67
N THR A 6 6.00 16.54 15.50
CA THR A 6 6.85 15.80 14.57
C THR A 6 6.10 15.43 13.31
N GLN A 7 6.82 15.15 12.22
CA GLN A 7 6.26 14.62 10.99
C GLN A 7 5.42 13.36 11.24
N ARG A 8 5.93 12.45 12.07
CA ARG A 8 5.28 11.21 12.51
C ARG A 8 3.90 11.48 13.12
N ARG A 9 3.78 12.41 14.04
CA ARG A 9 2.51 12.73 14.72
C ARG A 9 1.46 13.29 13.75
N PHE A 10 1.85 14.10 12.77
CA PHE A 10 0.92 14.56 11.74
C PHE A 10 0.40 13.40 10.90
N ILE A 11 1.24 12.43 10.55
CA ILE A 11 0.84 11.22 9.83
C ILE A 11 -0.14 10.39 10.65
N GLU A 12 0.17 10.14 11.94
CA GLU A 12 -0.67 9.37 12.86
C GLU A 12 -2.05 10.00 13.04
N GLU A 13 -2.12 11.30 13.27
CA GLU A 13 -3.39 11.99 13.45
C GLU A 13 -4.19 12.06 12.14
N THR A 14 -3.52 12.23 11.01
CA THR A 14 -4.16 12.18 9.69
C THR A 14 -4.76 10.81 9.42
N TYR A 15 -4.02 9.73 9.70
CA TYR A 15 -4.53 8.37 9.60
C TYR A 15 -5.74 8.15 10.51
N ARG A 16 -5.68 8.62 11.76
CA ARG A 16 -6.81 8.53 12.71
C ARG A 16 -8.07 9.17 12.13
N ILE A 17 -7.96 10.41 11.64
CA ILE A 17 -9.12 11.12 11.08
C ILE A 17 -9.68 10.35 9.88
N ILE A 18 -8.83 9.95 8.93
CA ILE A 18 -9.28 9.25 7.72
C ILE A 18 -9.94 7.90 8.07
N SER A 19 -9.35 7.14 8.97
CA SER A 19 -9.84 5.79 9.33
C SER A 19 -11.15 5.80 10.14
N THR A 20 -11.38 6.87 10.93
CA THR A 20 -12.57 6.95 11.80
C THR A 20 -13.72 7.78 11.20
N GLU A 21 -13.40 8.77 10.38
CA GLU A 21 -14.37 9.78 9.93
C GLU A 21 -14.39 9.96 8.40
N GLY A 22 -13.47 9.29 7.69
CA GLY A 22 -13.35 9.38 6.24
C GLY A 22 -12.47 10.55 5.76
N ARG A 23 -12.06 10.48 4.49
CA ARG A 23 -11.18 11.47 3.85
C ARG A 23 -11.78 12.89 3.84
N GLU A 24 -13.11 12.98 3.68
CA GLU A 24 -13.83 14.25 3.58
C GLU A 24 -13.82 15.06 4.88
N ALA A 25 -13.64 14.39 6.01
CA ALA A 25 -13.51 15.05 7.32
C ALA A 25 -12.15 15.73 7.53
N LEU A 26 -11.15 15.45 6.67
CA LEU A 26 -9.80 15.96 6.83
C LEU A 26 -9.60 17.29 6.10
N SER A 27 -8.97 18.25 6.79
CA SER A 27 -8.44 19.48 6.21
C SER A 27 -7.24 19.98 7.01
N ILE A 28 -6.38 20.79 6.39
CA ILE A 28 -5.23 21.41 7.10
C ILE A 28 -5.69 22.19 8.33
N ARG A 29 -6.82 22.93 8.22
CA ARG A 29 -7.36 23.72 9.35
C ARG A 29 -7.83 22.82 10.48
N ARG A 30 -8.51 21.73 10.17
CA ARG A 30 -8.96 20.77 11.16
C ARG A 30 -7.76 20.11 11.85
N LEU A 31 -6.82 19.58 11.09
CA LEU A 31 -5.64 18.92 11.63
C LEU A 31 -4.84 19.87 12.55
N ALA A 32 -4.62 21.12 12.12
CA ALA A 32 -3.94 22.12 12.93
C ALA A 32 -4.68 22.41 14.25
N ARG A 33 -6.01 22.50 14.22
CA ARG A 33 -6.85 22.67 15.41
C ARG A 33 -6.74 21.48 16.36
N ASP A 34 -6.90 20.26 15.82
CA ASP A 34 -6.92 19.03 16.63
C ASP A 34 -5.54 18.78 17.27
N MET A 35 -4.46 19.14 16.58
CA MET A 35 -3.09 19.11 17.09
C MET A 35 -2.65 20.39 17.83
N ARG A 36 -3.55 21.34 18.04
CA ARG A 36 -3.31 22.60 18.77
C ARG A 36 -2.09 23.37 18.26
N CYS A 37 -1.94 23.45 16.94
CA CYS A 37 -0.82 24.12 16.30
C CYS A 37 -1.26 25.07 15.18
N ASN A 38 -0.30 25.83 14.61
CA ASN A 38 -0.53 26.61 13.41
C ASN A 38 -0.36 25.71 12.16
N SER A 39 -1.16 25.94 11.13
CA SER A 39 -1.03 25.26 9.83
C SER A 39 0.37 25.34 9.20
N ALA A 40 1.10 26.42 9.49
CA ALA A 40 2.51 26.55 9.06
C ALA A 40 3.41 25.41 9.59
N ASN A 41 3.06 24.81 10.75
CA ASN A 41 3.82 23.68 11.27
C ASN A 41 3.66 22.43 10.41
N ILE A 42 2.51 22.23 9.78
CA ILE A 42 2.25 21.12 8.86
C ILE A 42 3.08 21.30 7.58
N TYR A 43 3.07 22.52 7.02
CA TYR A 43 3.80 22.86 5.80
C TYR A 43 5.34 22.83 5.94
N ARG A 44 5.86 22.74 7.16
CA ARG A 44 7.30 22.48 7.39
C ARG A 44 7.72 21.05 7.00
N TYR A 45 6.78 20.11 7.01
CA TYR A 45 7.03 18.69 6.75
C TYR A 45 6.42 18.20 5.44
N PHE A 46 5.32 18.80 5.01
CA PHE A 46 4.56 18.34 3.84
C PHE A 46 4.27 19.51 2.91
N LYS A 47 4.42 19.27 1.62
CA LYS A 47 4.16 20.28 0.58
C LYS A 47 2.69 20.71 0.54
N ASP A 48 1.81 19.74 0.73
CA ASP A 48 0.36 19.93 0.72
C ASP A 48 -0.35 18.82 1.50
N LEU A 49 -1.69 18.90 1.57
CA LEU A 49 -2.51 17.92 2.24
C LEU A 49 -2.46 16.55 1.57
N ASP A 50 -2.32 16.50 0.24
CA ASP A 50 -2.31 15.24 -0.51
C ASP A 50 -1.02 14.45 -0.26
N GLU A 51 0.13 15.12 -0.10
CA GLU A 51 1.37 14.45 0.32
C GLU A 51 1.21 13.83 1.72
N LEU A 52 0.66 14.58 2.67
CA LEU A 52 0.39 14.07 4.02
C LEU A 52 -0.59 12.89 4.00
N VAL A 53 -1.64 12.96 3.18
CA VAL A 53 -2.59 11.84 2.99
C VAL A 53 -1.88 10.63 2.39
N THR A 54 -0.96 10.82 1.44
CA THR A 54 -0.18 9.72 0.86
C THR A 54 0.66 9.02 1.92
N TYR A 55 1.34 9.76 2.82
CA TYR A 55 2.04 9.17 3.97
C TYR A 55 1.08 8.41 4.90
N ALA A 56 -0.06 9.00 5.26
CA ALA A 56 -1.03 8.37 6.15
C ALA A 56 -1.66 7.10 5.53
N SER A 57 -1.81 7.08 4.21
CA SER A 57 -2.33 5.93 3.46
C SER A 57 -1.44 4.69 3.59
N LEU A 58 -0.12 4.86 3.80
CA LEU A 58 0.79 3.72 3.98
C LEU A 58 0.49 2.91 5.25
N ARG A 59 -0.14 3.50 6.28
CA ARG A 59 -0.55 2.75 7.48
C ARG A 59 -1.61 1.68 7.20
N TYR A 60 -2.39 1.83 6.13
CA TYR A 60 -3.30 0.76 5.70
C TYR A 60 -2.56 -0.49 5.22
N LEU A 61 -1.29 -0.36 4.85
CA LEU A 61 -0.46 -1.50 4.47
C LEU A 61 0.03 -2.32 5.67
N THR A 62 -0.04 -1.81 6.91
CA THR A 62 0.47 -2.54 8.09
C THR A 62 -0.27 -3.85 8.31
N ALA A 63 -1.62 -3.84 8.21
CA ALA A 63 -2.41 -5.08 8.31
C ALA A 63 -2.09 -6.06 7.18
N TYR A 64 -1.98 -5.55 5.95
CA TYR A 64 -1.54 -6.34 4.79
C TYR A 64 -0.16 -6.98 5.01
N LEU A 65 0.81 -6.24 5.55
CA LEU A 65 2.15 -6.77 5.81
C LEU A 65 2.15 -7.92 6.85
N GLY A 66 1.28 -7.83 7.86
CA GLY A 66 1.05 -8.92 8.81
C GLY A 66 0.54 -10.19 8.12
N ASP A 67 -0.44 -10.05 7.23
CA ASP A 67 -0.98 -11.17 6.45
C ASP A 67 0.04 -11.73 5.44
N VAL A 68 0.88 -10.89 4.85
CA VAL A 68 1.98 -11.33 3.98
C VAL A 68 2.96 -12.24 4.73
N ALA A 69 3.31 -11.91 5.98
CA ALA A 69 4.16 -12.78 6.79
C ALA A 69 3.56 -14.18 6.95
N VAL A 70 2.23 -14.26 7.14
CA VAL A 70 1.50 -15.54 7.20
C VAL A 70 1.52 -16.27 5.86
N CYS A 71 1.37 -15.56 4.73
CA CYS A 71 1.47 -16.15 3.39
C CYS A 71 2.82 -16.83 3.18
N TYR A 72 3.91 -16.12 3.50
CA TYR A 72 5.26 -16.68 3.40
C TYR A 72 5.48 -17.91 4.31
N ALA A 73 4.92 -17.91 5.51
CA ALA A 73 5.07 -19.02 6.45
C ALA A 73 4.29 -20.30 6.04
N LYS A 74 3.22 -20.14 5.27
CA LYS A 74 2.34 -21.24 4.87
C LYS A 74 2.62 -21.80 3.47
N SER A 75 3.30 -21.05 2.62
CA SER A 75 3.58 -21.45 1.24
C SER A 75 4.77 -22.41 1.19
N GLU A 76 4.65 -23.46 0.39
CA GLU A 76 5.68 -24.49 0.19
C GLU A 76 6.59 -24.16 -1.00
N THR A 77 6.10 -23.38 -1.97
CA THR A 77 6.82 -23.00 -3.18
C THR A 77 6.80 -21.49 -3.39
N THR A 78 7.74 -20.97 -4.18
CA THR A 78 7.76 -19.54 -4.55
C THR A 78 6.53 -19.15 -5.36
N TYR A 79 6.03 -20.04 -6.21
CA TYR A 79 4.80 -19.81 -6.96
C TYR A 79 3.57 -19.67 -6.04
N GLN A 80 3.40 -20.58 -5.07
CA GLN A 80 2.33 -20.46 -4.09
C GLN A 80 2.44 -19.15 -3.29
N THR A 81 3.65 -18.78 -2.91
CA THR A 81 3.90 -17.50 -2.21
C THR A 81 3.47 -16.30 -3.06
N HIS A 82 3.85 -16.26 -4.35
CA HIS A 82 3.50 -15.16 -5.25
C HIS A 82 1.97 -15.04 -5.41
N VAL A 83 1.27 -16.13 -5.64
CA VAL A 83 -0.19 -16.16 -5.75
C VAL A 83 -0.86 -15.72 -4.43
N ALA A 84 -0.39 -16.23 -3.27
CA ALA A 84 -0.95 -15.89 -1.97
C ALA A 84 -0.72 -14.42 -1.59
N VAL A 85 0.42 -13.84 -1.98
CA VAL A 85 0.70 -12.41 -1.77
C VAL A 85 -0.22 -11.54 -2.62
N TRP A 86 -0.48 -11.92 -3.87
CA TRP A 86 -1.44 -11.21 -4.72
C TRP A 86 -2.88 -11.33 -4.20
N ASP A 87 -3.29 -12.53 -3.75
CA ASP A 87 -4.60 -12.74 -3.11
C ASP A 87 -4.77 -11.80 -1.90
N CYS A 88 -3.80 -11.79 -1.02
CA CYS A 88 -3.78 -10.93 0.16
C CYS A 88 -3.81 -9.44 -0.23
N PHE A 89 -2.92 -9.02 -1.14
CA PHE A 89 -2.81 -7.63 -1.56
C PHE A 89 -4.07 -7.09 -2.22
N SER A 90 -4.63 -7.83 -3.20
CA SER A 90 -5.82 -7.40 -3.92
C SER A 90 -7.05 -7.33 -3.00
N ARG A 91 -7.18 -8.22 -2.02
CA ARG A 91 -8.25 -8.18 -1.03
C ARG A 91 -8.18 -6.90 -0.18
N HIS A 92 -7.02 -6.57 0.36
CA HIS A 92 -6.81 -5.34 1.12
C HIS A 92 -7.01 -4.07 0.26
N ALA A 93 -6.49 -4.10 -0.96
CA ALA A 93 -6.55 -2.95 -1.86
C ALA A 93 -7.98 -2.66 -2.32
N PHE A 94 -8.75 -3.66 -2.73
CA PHE A 94 -10.13 -3.45 -3.18
C PHE A 94 -11.09 -3.13 -2.04
N ALA A 95 -10.80 -3.58 -0.81
CA ALA A 95 -11.54 -3.16 0.37
C ALA A 95 -11.29 -1.69 0.73
N ASN A 96 -10.16 -1.11 0.30
CA ASN A 96 -9.75 0.26 0.59
C ASN A 96 -9.46 1.05 -0.69
N GLY A 97 -10.26 0.87 -1.74
CA GLY A 97 -10.02 1.40 -3.09
C GLY A 97 -9.55 2.86 -3.16
N PRO A 98 -10.24 3.84 -2.52
CA PRO A 98 -9.80 5.24 -2.53
C PRO A 98 -8.41 5.49 -1.95
N ILE A 99 -7.99 4.70 -0.96
CA ILE A 99 -6.66 4.79 -0.35
C ILE A 99 -5.60 4.33 -1.36
N PHE A 100 -5.83 3.19 -2.00
CA PHE A 100 -4.92 2.64 -3.01
C PHE A 100 -4.91 3.46 -4.30
N ASP A 101 -6.05 4.07 -4.68
CA ASP A 101 -6.09 5.06 -5.77
C ASP A 101 -5.17 6.24 -5.49
N ASN A 102 -5.24 6.81 -4.28
CA ASN A 102 -4.35 7.90 -3.88
C ASN A 102 -2.86 7.48 -3.95
N LEU A 103 -2.52 6.27 -3.52
CA LEU A 103 -1.15 5.76 -3.56
C LEU A 103 -0.63 5.62 -5.00
N PHE A 104 -1.41 5.02 -5.90
CA PHE A 104 -0.94 4.66 -7.25
C PHE A 104 -1.22 5.73 -8.31
N PHE A 105 -2.28 6.53 -8.14
CA PHE A 105 -2.70 7.51 -9.14
C PHE A 105 -2.85 8.92 -8.59
N GLY A 106 -2.66 9.12 -7.28
CA GLY A 106 -2.72 10.41 -6.64
C GLY A 106 -1.60 11.35 -7.10
N ARG A 107 -1.73 12.62 -6.71
CA ARG A 107 -0.80 13.70 -7.10
C ARG A 107 0.67 13.39 -6.80
N HIS A 108 0.94 12.66 -5.72
CA HIS A 108 2.27 12.31 -5.25
C HIS A 108 2.71 10.89 -5.63
N SER A 109 1.95 10.16 -6.48
CA SER A 109 2.24 8.79 -6.88
C SER A 109 3.64 8.62 -7.54
N ARG A 110 4.11 9.63 -8.27
CA ARG A 110 5.47 9.63 -8.86
C ARG A 110 6.60 9.65 -7.82
N MET A 111 6.30 10.13 -6.60
CA MET A 111 7.24 10.17 -5.48
C MET A 111 7.00 9.03 -4.48
N LEU A 112 6.10 8.10 -4.79
CA LEU A 112 5.68 7.04 -3.86
C LEU A 112 6.87 6.22 -3.35
N ASN A 113 7.86 5.96 -4.19
CA ASN A 113 9.07 5.22 -3.80
C ASN A 113 9.84 5.92 -2.66
N ASP A 114 10.04 7.24 -2.78
CA ASP A 114 10.73 8.02 -1.76
C ASP A 114 9.86 8.15 -0.50
N ILE A 115 8.55 8.32 -0.69
CA ILE A 115 7.58 8.39 0.42
C ILE A 115 7.58 7.09 1.21
N ILE A 116 7.58 5.93 0.56
CA ILE A 116 7.64 4.61 1.21
C ILE A 116 8.94 4.45 2.01
N LYS A 117 10.10 4.79 1.43
CA LYS A 117 11.40 4.72 2.12
C LYS A 117 11.41 5.62 3.37
N ASN A 118 10.98 6.85 3.23
CA ASN A 118 10.89 7.79 4.33
C ASN A 118 9.88 7.34 5.40
N TYR A 119 8.74 6.78 4.99
CA TYR A 119 7.73 6.28 5.91
C TYR A 119 8.28 5.16 6.79
N TYR A 120 8.88 4.11 6.21
CA TYR A 120 9.42 3.00 7.01
C TYR A 120 10.68 3.37 7.81
N ALA A 121 11.39 4.42 7.42
CA ALA A 121 12.42 5.01 8.28
C ALA A 121 11.83 5.65 9.55
N MET A 122 10.62 6.22 9.47
CA MET A 122 9.90 6.80 10.62
C MET A 122 9.09 5.77 11.42
N PHE A 123 8.62 4.70 10.77
CA PHE A 123 7.76 3.66 11.33
C PHE A 123 8.37 2.26 11.09
N PRO A 124 9.60 1.99 11.59
CA PRO A 124 10.23 0.68 11.38
C PRO A 124 9.46 -0.46 12.06
N GLU A 125 8.65 -0.16 13.08
CA GLU A 125 7.78 -1.12 13.73
C GLU A 125 6.72 -1.73 12.81
N ASP A 126 6.30 -1.02 11.76
CA ASP A 126 5.33 -1.52 10.79
C ASP A 126 5.89 -2.70 9.96
N LEU A 127 7.21 -2.87 9.95
CA LEU A 127 7.90 -4.01 9.31
C LEU A 127 8.31 -5.11 10.30
N SER A 128 8.08 -4.94 11.60
CA SER A 128 8.63 -5.80 12.67
C SER A 128 8.15 -7.26 12.62
N GLY A 129 6.99 -7.52 11.99
CA GLY A 129 6.46 -8.88 11.81
C GLY A 129 7.06 -9.66 10.64
N LEU A 130 7.91 -9.03 9.83
CA LEU A 130 8.49 -9.62 8.62
C LEU A 130 9.92 -10.11 8.88
N SER A 131 10.32 -11.19 8.17
CA SER A 131 11.73 -11.54 8.13
C SER A 131 12.55 -10.41 7.47
N PRO A 132 13.86 -10.28 7.77
CA PRO A 132 14.68 -9.20 7.18
C PRO A 132 14.65 -9.18 5.65
N SER A 133 14.61 -10.34 5.01
CA SER A 133 14.54 -10.44 3.54
C SER A 133 13.22 -9.91 2.98
N ILE A 134 12.10 -10.20 3.65
CA ILE A 134 10.78 -9.70 3.25
C ILE A 134 10.67 -8.20 3.55
N ALA A 135 11.10 -7.76 4.73
CA ALA A 135 11.12 -6.35 5.10
C ALA A 135 11.92 -5.51 4.08
N ASN A 136 13.07 -6.02 3.59
CA ASN A 136 13.84 -5.36 2.54
C ASN A 136 13.05 -5.21 1.22
N ILE A 137 12.31 -6.25 0.80
CA ILE A 137 11.47 -6.18 -0.41
C ILE A 137 10.39 -5.10 -0.25
N PHE A 138 9.76 -5.01 0.91
CA PHE A 138 8.68 -4.03 1.14
C PHE A 138 9.17 -2.61 1.42
N SER A 139 10.39 -2.44 1.90
CA SER A 139 11.03 -1.12 2.03
C SER A 139 11.54 -0.55 0.70
N GLU A 140 11.73 -1.40 -0.32
CA GLU A 140 11.96 -0.94 -1.69
C GLU A 140 10.72 -0.19 -2.20
N GLY A 141 10.87 1.05 -2.65
CA GLY A 141 9.74 1.91 -2.96
C GLY A 141 8.90 1.50 -4.18
N SER A 142 9.48 0.76 -5.14
CA SER A 142 8.80 0.44 -6.41
C SER A 142 7.86 -0.75 -6.28
N PHE A 143 6.55 -0.52 -6.55
CA PHE A 143 5.55 -1.60 -6.62
C PHE A 143 5.91 -2.64 -7.70
N ASN A 144 6.36 -2.17 -8.85
CA ASN A 144 6.81 -3.02 -9.95
C ASN A 144 8.01 -3.87 -9.55
N ASN A 145 9.05 -3.26 -8.96
CA ASN A 145 10.24 -3.99 -8.52
C ASN A 145 9.91 -5.01 -7.43
N ARG A 146 9.00 -4.70 -6.51
CA ARG A 146 8.60 -5.63 -5.45
C ARG A 146 7.95 -6.89 -6.01
N ASP A 147 7.02 -6.74 -6.95
CA ASP A 147 6.38 -7.89 -7.59
C ASP A 147 7.39 -8.68 -8.41
N TYR A 148 8.26 -7.99 -9.16
CA TYR A 148 9.32 -8.65 -9.94
C TYR A 148 10.28 -9.43 -9.05
N LEU A 149 10.70 -8.91 -7.90
CA LEU A 149 11.55 -9.63 -6.94
C LEU A 149 10.88 -10.89 -6.37
N MET A 150 9.56 -10.91 -6.28
CA MET A 150 8.83 -12.10 -5.84
C MET A 150 8.74 -13.13 -6.96
N ILE A 151 8.35 -12.72 -8.18
CA ILE A 151 8.16 -13.65 -9.28
C ILE A 151 9.49 -14.17 -9.85
N SER A 152 10.59 -13.41 -9.77
CA SER A 152 11.92 -13.88 -10.21
C SER A 152 12.40 -15.11 -9.45
N ARG A 153 11.97 -15.29 -8.20
CA ARG A 153 12.24 -16.51 -7.43
C ARG A 153 11.59 -17.76 -8.04
N CYS A 154 10.48 -17.58 -8.74
CA CYS A 154 9.84 -18.67 -9.48
C CYS A 154 10.67 -19.12 -10.69
N VAL A 155 11.49 -18.22 -11.25
CA VAL A 155 12.47 -18.58 -12.31
C VAL A 155 13.56 -19.46 -11.73
N ASP A 156 14.09 -19.14 -10.54
CA ASP A 156 15.13 -19.93 -9.86
C ASP A 156 14.65 -21.35 -9.53
N GLU A 157 13.37 -21.53 -9.25
CA GLU A 157 12.74 -22.84 -9.02
C GLU A 157 12.27 -23.53 -10.33
N GLY A 158 12.40 -22.88 -11.50
CA GLY A 158 12.07 -23.46 -12.79
C GLY A 158 10.58 -23.45 -13.15
N TRP A 159 9.75 -22.65 -12.47
CA TRP A 159 8.33 -22.48 -12.78
C TRP A 159 8.11 -21.66 -14.07
N PHE A 160 8.96 -20.68 -14.31
CA PHE A 160 8.86 -19.71 -15.39
C PHE A 160 10.22 -19.46 -16.03
N THR A 161 10.24 -19.02 -17.27
CA THR A 161 11.41 -18.38 -17.87
C THR A 161 11.53 -16.92 -17.38
N GLU A 162 12.70 -16.32 -17.55
CA GLU A 162 12.92 -14.89 -17.26
C GLU A 162 11.98 -13.98 -18.09
N GLU A 163 11.67 -14.38 -19.33
CA GLU A 163 10.74 -13.66 -20.22
C GLU A 163 9.31 -13.75 -19.67
N ASP A 164 8.86 -14.94 -19.26
CA ASP A 164 7.56 -15.14 -18.62
C ASP A 164 7.42 -14.32 -17.34
N ALA A 165 8.45 -14.29 -16.50
CA ALA A 165 8.45 -13.52 -15.26
C ALA A 165 8.29 -12.02 -15.52
N LYS A 166 8.96 -11.46 -16.52
CA LYS A 166 8.81 -10.05 -16.93
C LYS A 166 7.40 -9.76 -17.47
N PHE A 167 6.89 -10.66 -18.28
CA PHE A 167 5.52 -10.54 -18.82
C PHE A 167 4.49 -10.60 -17.69
N LEU A 168 4.57 -11.60 -16.80
CA LEU A 168 3.63 -11.79 -15.71
C LEU A 168 3.68 -10.63 -14.72
N ASN A 169 4.87 -10.11 -14.38
CA ASN A 169 5.01 -8.90 -13.56
C ASN A 169 4.24 -7.72 -14.15
N SER A 170 4.47 -7.42 -15.43
CA SER A 170 3.76 -6.35 -16.13
C SER A 170 2.25 -6.62 -16.19
N PHE A 171 1.85 -7.83 -16.53
CA PHE A 171 0.45 -8.24 -16.66
C PHE A 171 -0.29 -8.10 -15.33
N SER A 172 0.23 -8.66 -14.25
CA SER A 172 -0.39 -8.66 -12.91
C SER A 172 -0.64 -7.24 -12.41
N ILE A 173 0.35 -6.36 -12.59
CA ILE A 173 0.24 -4.96 -12.16
C ILE A 173 -0.81 -4.21 -12.97
N HIS A 174 -0.80 -4.31 -14.30
CA HIS A 174 -1.78 -3.62 -15.15
C HIS A 174 -3.19 -4.17 -14.95
N LEU A 175 -3.32 -5.48 -14.77
CA LEU A 175 -4.59 -6.12 -14.43
C LEU A 175 -5.15 -5.58 -13.11
N PHE A 176 -4.33 -5.54 -12.05
CA PHE A 176 -4.71 -4.98 -10.75
C PHE A 176 -5.15 -3.52 -10.87
N LEU A 177 -4.35 -2.68 -11.54
CA LEU A 177 -4.67 -1.27 -11.71
C LEU A 177 -5.96 -1.06 -12.51
N GLY A 178 -6.23 -1.92 -13.49
CA GLY A 178 -7.50 -1.93 -14.26
C GLY A 178 -8.70 -2.20 -13.36
N TYR A 179 -8.66 -3.26 -12.58
CA TYR A 179 -9.74 -3.60 -11.62
C TYR A 179 -9.92 -2.53 -10.54
N LEU A 180 -8.83 -1.95 -10.04
CA LEU A 180 -8.92 -0.85 -9.07
C LEU A 180 -9.67 0.36 -9.68
N LYS A 181 -9.36 0.73 -10.92
CA LYS A 181 -10.06 1.85 -11.60
C LYS A 181 -11.51 1.52 -11.90
N GLU A 182 -11.82 0.30 -12.28
CA GLU A 182 -13.21 -0.12 -12.49
C GLU A 182 -14.02 -0.08 -11.18
N LEU A 183 -13.46 -0.56 -10.07
CA LEU A 183 -14.06 -0.51 -8.75
C LEU A 183 -14.43 0.93 -8.35
N LEU A 184 -13.53 1.88 -8.59
CA LEU A 184 -13.71 3.28 -8.21
C LEU A 184 -14.77 4.03 -9.03
N GLN A 185 -15.21 3.48 -10.16
CA GLN A 185 -16.30 4.05 -10.98
C GLN A 185 -17.69 3.63 -10.48
N LYS A 186 -17.77 2.74 -9.50
CA LYS A 186 -19.01 2.19 -8.97
C LYS A 186 -19.21 2.61 -7.50
N GLU A 187 -20.46 2.56 -7.04
CA GLU A 187 -20.75 2.81 -5.62
C GLU A 187 -20.06 1.77 -4.72
N PRO A 188 -19.31 2.22 -3.70
CA PRO A 188 -18.57 1.34 -2.82
C PRO A 188 -19.47 0.33 -2.09
N SER A 189 -19.11 -0.94 -2.13
CA SER A 189 -19.78 -1.99 -1.35
C SER A 189 -18.83 -3.17 -1.12
N GLU A 190 -19.01 -3.87 -0.01
CA GLU A 190 -18.25 -5.09 0.29
C GLU A 190 -18.41 -6.16 -0.81
N LYS A 191 -19.65 -6.29 -1.35
CA LYS A 191 -19.94 -7.20 -2.46
C LYS A 191 -19.14 -6.85 -3.71
N LEU A 192 -19.02 -5.57 -4.04
CA LEU A 192 -18.25 -5.11 -5.20
C LEU A 192 -16.76 -5.38 -5.00
N SER A 193 -16.21 -5.02 -3.84
CA SER A 193 -14.81 -5.27 -3.49
C SER A 193 -14.46 -6.75 -3.59
N LYS A 194 -15.34 -7.62 -3.07
CA LYS A 194 -15.18 -9.07 -3.17
C LYS A 194 -15.25 -9.56 -4.61
N SER A 195 -16.21 -9.09 -5.41
CA SER A 195 -16.33 -9.49 -6.82
C SER A 195 -15.08 -9.10 -7.62
N CYS A 196 -14.59 -7.86 -7.45
CA CYS A 196 -13.35 -7.42 -8.11
C CYS A 196 -12.15 -8.28 -7.71
N HIS A 197 -12.04 -8.66 -6.43
CA HIS A 197 -10.99 -9.55 -5.96
C HIS A 197 -11.10 -10.95 -6.60
N ASP A 198 -12.29 -11.56 -6.57
CA ASP A 198 -12.51 -12.90 -7.11
C ASP A 198 -12.22 -12.94 -8.61
N ASP A 199 -12.67 -11.94 -9.38
CA ASP A 199 -12.45 -11.82 -10.82
C ASP A 199 -10.96 -11.57 -11.16
N PHE A 200 -10.29 -10.72 -10.38
CA PHE A 200 -8.85 -10.49 -10.51
C PHE A 200 -8.06 -11.78 -10.29
N MET A 201 -8.31 -12.49 -9.18
CA MET A 201 -7.61 -13.74 -8.88
C MET A 201 -7.92 -14.84 -9.88
N ALA A 202 -9.17 -14.98 -10.32
CA ALA A 202 -9.55 -15.95 -11.36
C ALA A 202 -8.85 -15.68 -12.70
N THR A 203 -8.44 -14.44 -12.97
CA THR A 203 -7.70 -14.07 -14.18
C THR A 203 -6.19 -14.27 -14.01
N LEU A 204 -5.67 -13.95 -12.83
CA LEU A 204 -4.25 -14.03 -12.51
C LEU A 204 -3.70 -15.47 -12.51
N VAL A 205 -4.51 -16.45 -12.05
CA VAL A 205 -4.07 -17.85 -11.86
C VAL A 205 -4.40 -18.76 -13.04
N LYS A 206 -4.91 -18.22 -14.17
CA LYS A 206 -5.14 -18.97 -15.41
C LYS A 206 -3.86 -19.16 -16.21
#